data_268ffd16c77c2a4d6595c2945e8bac15
#
_entry.id   268ffd16c77c2a4d6595c2945e8bac15
#
_cell.length_a   1.000
_cell.length_b   1.000
_cell.length_c   1.000
_cell.angle_alpha   90.00
_cell.angle_beta   90.00
_cell.angle_gamma   90.00
#
_symmetry.space_group_name_H-M   'P 1'
#
loop_
_entity.id
_entity.type
_entity.pdbx_description
1 polymer ?
#
loop_
_entity_poly.entity_id
_entity_poly.type
_entity_poly.pdbx_seq_one_letter_code
_entity_poly.pdbx_strand_id
1 'polypeptide(L)'
;PFLCLSFLLAIKKDNTTVGVNIGNIAPELKGTTPSGDSISLSNLRGSFVLVDFWASWCRPCRYENRNLIKTVEHFKDYDFPSGKNWVGKTKTKKGFQVFSVSLDRSASSWKKAIKQDKLNWPWHISDLKWWNSDYASIYKITSIPENFLLDPDGRIVAKNLRGKALDNVLEKYRFKANLDKKR
;
A
#
# COMPACT_ATOMS: atom_id res chain seq x y z
N PRO A 1 -14.56 23.03 51.26
CA PRO A 1 -13.48 22.91 50.31
C PRO A 1 -13.91 22.07 49.14
N PHE A 2 -14.17 22.79 48.01
CA PHE A 2 -14.58 22.15 46.73
C PHE A 2 -13.30 21.69 46.02
N LEU A 3 -13.08 20.38 45.93
CA LEU A 3 -12.08 19.78 45.06
C LEU A 3 -12.54 19.94 43.61
N CYS A 4 -11.91 20.86 42.90
CA CYS A 4 -12.03 21.00 41.47
C CYS A 4 -11.28 19.84 40.80
N LEU A 5 -12.02 18.81 40.43
CA LEU A 5 -11.52 17.66 39.65
C LEU A 5 -11.36 18.14 38.20
N SER A 6 -10.19 18.67 37.86
CA SER A 6 -9.83 18.98 36.47
C SER A 6 -9.69 17.68 35.69
N PHE A 7 -10.75 17.32 34.98
CA PHE A 7 -10.75 16.23 34.01
C PHE A 7 -9.87 16.67 32.82
N LEU A 8 -8.61 16.26 32.83
CA LEU A 8 -7.73 16.35 31.66
C LEU A 8 -8.27 15.38 30.60
N LEU A 9 -9.13 15.89 29.74
CA LEU A 9 -9.45 15.25 28.48
C LEU A 9 -8.15 15.21 27.66
N ALA A 10 -7.46 14.07 27.70
CA ALA A 10 -6.41 13.78 26.74
C ALA A 10 -7.04 13.77 25.34
N ILE A 11 -6.96 14.86 24.62
CA ILE A 11 -7.30 14.95 23.22
C ILE A 11 -6.40 13.95 22.50
N LYS A 12 -6.94 12.78 22.19
CA LYS A 12 -6.31 11.80 21.33
C LYS A 12 -6.11 12.50 19.99
N LYS A 13 -4.89 12.98 19.72
CA LYS A 13 -4.50 13.64 18.49
C LYS A 13 -4.79 12.66 17.36
N ASP A 14 -5.91 12.86 16.68
CA ASP A 14 -6.29 12.06 15.51
C ASP A 14 -5.25 12.40 14.43
N ASN A 15 -4.26 11.52 14.28
CA ASN A 15 -3.13 11.75 13.39
C ASN A 15 -3.56 11.47 11.95
N THR A 16 -4.40 12.35 11.40
CA THR A 16 -4.97 12.30 10.05
C THR A 16 -4.10 13.04 9.02
N THR A 17 -2.84 13.35 9.37
CA THR A 17 -1.92 14.01 8.45
C THR A 17 -1.74 13.18 7.19
N VAL A 18 -2.08 13.75 6.03
CA VAL A 18 -1.81 13.17 4.72
C VAL A 18 -0.38 13.48 4.31
N GLY A 19 0.36 12.48 3.86
CA GLY A 19 1.75 12.66 3.47
C GLY A 19 2.46 11.32 3.25
N VAL A 20 3.77 11.39 3.03
CA VAL A 20 4.58 10.21 2.64
C VAL A 20 5.50 9.69 3.76
N ASN A 21 5.34 10.18 4.99
CA ASN A 21 6.09 9.68 6.13
C ASN A 21 5.39 8.48 6.78
N ILE A 22 6.15 7.61 7.44
CA ILE A 22 5.56 6.53 8.25
C ILE A 22 4.65 7.15 9.30
N GLY A 23 3.45 6.58 9.46
CA GLY A 23 2.40 7.11 10.32
C GLY A 23 1.40 8.04 9.64
N ASN A 24 1.70 8.62 8.49
CA ASN A 24 0.76 9.44 7.73
C ASN A 24 -0.28 8.58 6.99
N ILE A 25 -1.44 9.15 6.72
CA ILE A 25 -2.34 8.62 5.69
C ILE A 25 -1.69 8.87 4.33
N ALA A 26 -1.57 7.82 3.53
CA ALA A 26 -1.00 7.92 2.19
C ALA A 26 -1.83 8.84 1.31
N PRO A 27 -1.20 9.73 0.50
CA PRO A 27 -1.91 10.53 -0.48
C PRO A 27 -2.74 9.65 -1.43
N GLU A 28 -3.92 10.15 -1.81
CA GLU A 28 -4.78 9.43 -2.76
C GLU A 28 -4.12 9.36 -4.14
N LEU A 29 -4.28 8.22 -4.79
CA LEU A 29 -3.90 7.98 -6.18
C LEU A 29 -5.14 7.53 -6.96
N LYS A 30 -5.41 8.22 -8.04
CA LYS A 30 -6.49 7.88 -8.97
C LYS A 30 -5.95 7.88 -10.39
N GLY A 31 -6.25 6.84 -11.14
CA GLY A 31 -5.74 6.73 -12.51
C GLY A 31 -6.49 5.69 -13.32
N THR A 32 -6.02 5.51 -14.55
CA THR A 32 -6.61 4.61 -15.53
C THR A 32 -5.77 3.34 -15.64
N THR A 33 -6.43 2.19 -15.59
CA THR A 33 -5.80 0.87 -15.78
C THR A 33 -5.38 0.63 -17.23
N PRO A 34 -4.60 -0.43 -17.51
CA PRO A 34 -4.30 -0.86 -18.88
C PRO A 34 -5.54 -1.18 -19.72
N SER A 35 -6.67 -1.57 -19.09
CA SER A 35 -7.96 -1.83 -19.76
C SER A 35 -8.80 -0.58 -20.00
N GLY A 36 -8.47 0.55 -19.37
CA GLY A 36 -9.20 1.81 -19.48
C GLY A 36 -10.12 2.13 -18.31
N ASP A 37 -10.18 1.25 -17.30
CA ASP A 37 -11.01 1.46 -16.12
C ASP A 37 -10.41 2.48 -15.17
N SER A 38 -11.24 3.31 -14.54
CA SER A 38 -10.79 4.25 -13.52
C SER A 38 -10.75 3.56 -12.14
N ILE A 39 -9.60 3.63 -11.49
CA ILE A 39 -9.39 3.06 -10.15
C ILE A 39 -8.78 4.08 -9.20
N SER A 40 -8.98 3.87 -7.90
CA SER A 40 -8.45 4.71 -6.83
C SER A 40 -7.79 3.84 -5.75
N LEU A 41 -6.75 4.35 -5.12
CA LEU A 41 -6.08 3.67 -4.01
C LEU A 41 -7.04 3.43 -2.84
N SER A 42 -7.96 4.36 -2.61
CA SER A 42 -9.01 4.24 -1.59
C SER A 42 -9.98 3.06 -1.82
N ASN A 43 -10.09 2.52 -3.04
CA ASN A 43 -10.86 1.31 -3.31
C ASN A 43 -10.32 0.07 -2.54
N LEU A 44 -9.06 0.12 -2.12
CA LEU A 44 -8.37 -0.95 -1.40
C LEU A 44 -8.40 -0.79 0.12
N ARG A 45 -9.11 0.20 0.67
CA ARG A 45 -9.27 0.35 2.12
C ARG A 45 -9.84 -0.94 2.73
N GLY A 46 -9.30 -1.32 3.87
CA GLY A 46 -9.61 -2.59 4.54
C GLY A 46 -8.67 -3.75 4.17
N SER A 47 -7.68 -3.53 3.29
CA SER A 47 -6.60 -4.47 2.97
C SER A 47 -5.25 -3.85 3.28
N PHE A 48 -4.23 -4.69 3.53
CA PHE A 48 -2.84 -4.22 3.42
C PHE A 48 -2.50 -3.99 1.96
N VAL A 49 -1.91 -2.84 1.63
CA VAL A 49 -1.62 -2.45 0.25
C VAL A 49 -0.17 -2.02 0.12
N LEU A 50 0.55 -2.59 -0.82
CA LEU A 50 1.84 -2.07 -1.26
C LEU A 50 1.60 -1.13 -2.45
N VAL A 51 1.84 0.16 -2.25
CA VAL A 51 1.95 1.12 -3.37
C VAL A 51 3.36 1.00 -3.91
N ASP A 52 3.50 0.48 -5.13
CA ASP A 52 4.80 0.16 -5.74
C ASP A 52 5.06 1.01 -6.98
N PHE A 53 6.13 1.82 -6.94
CA PHE A 53 6.59 2.65 -8.05
C PHE A 53 7.66 1.92 -8.85
N TRP A 54 7.38 1.70 -10.14
CA TRP A 54 8.20 0.92 -11.04
C TRP A 54 8.15 1.43 -12.48
N ALA A 55 8.82 0.76 -13.39
CA ALA A 55 8.66 0.98 -14.83
C ALA A 55 9.12 -0.23 -15.64
N SER A 56 8.66 -0.35 -16.88
CA SER A 56 9.04 -1.43 -17.79
C SER A 56 10.54 -1.46 -18.12
N TRP A 57 11.16 -0.29 -18.14
CA TRP A 57 12.60 -0.09 -18.40
C TRP A 57 13.47 -0.23 -17.14
N CYS A 58 12.87 -0.28 -15.95
CA CYS A 58 13.59 -0.40 -14.68
C CYS A 58 13.96 -1.86 -14.40
N ARG A 59 15.17 -2.26 -14.72
CA ARG A 59 15.66 -3.63 -14.55
C ARG A 59 15.59 -4.12 -13.09
N PRO A 60 16.00 -3.34 -12.06
CA PRO A 60 15.82 -3.74 -10.66
C PRO A 60 14.35 -3.92 -10.27
N CYS A 61 13.42 -3.07 -10.77
CA CYS A 61 12.00 -3.22 -10.54
C CYS A 61 11.47 -4.54 -11.10
N ARG A 62 11.86 -4.88 -12.34
CA ARG A 62 11.47 -6.13 -13.01
C ARG A 62 11.98 -7.38 -12.26
N TYR A 63 13.11 -7.26 -11.58
CA TYR A 63 13.60 -8.32 -10.69
C TYR A 63 12.72 -8.43 -9.44
N GLU A 64 12.38 -7.31 -8.81
CA GLU A 64 11.54 -7.30 -7.61
C GLU A 64 10.10 -7.76 -7.87
N ASN A 65 9.56 -7.52 -9.07
CA ASN A 65 8.25 -8.04 -9.49
C ASN A 65 8.11 -9.56 -9.27
N ARG A 66 9.19 -10.33 -9.43
CA ARG A 66 9.18 -11.79 -9.18
C ARG A 66 8.99 -12.13 -7.71
N ASN A 67 9.48 -11.28 -6.81
CA ASN A 67 9.27 -11.42 -5.37
C ASN A 67 7.85 -11.03 -5.01
N LEU A 68 7.35 -9.91 -5.55
CA LEU A 68 5.99 -9.43 -5.33
C LEU A 68 4.94 -10.47 -5.73
N ILE A 69 5.12 -11.17 -6.85
CA ILE A 69 4.22 -12.26 -7.26
C ILE A 69 4.13 -13.33 -6.17
N LYS A 70 5.27 -13.77 -5.63
CA LYS A 70 5.31 -14.79 -4.57
C LYS A 70 4.64 -14.29 -3.30
N THR A 71 4.90 -13.04 -2.90
CA THR A 71 4.28 -12.41 -1.73
C THR A 71 2.76 -12.29 -1.92
N VAL A 72 2.28 -11.82 -3.08
CA VAL A 72 0.84 -11.73 -3.38
C VAL A 72 0.20 -13.11 -3.30
N GLU A 73 0.79 -14.12 -3.93
CA GLU A 73 0.26 -15.48 -3.91
C GLU A 73 0.22 -16.06 -2.50
N HIS A 74 1.26 -15.80 -1.70
CA HIS A 74 1.34 -16.26 -0.32
C HIS A 74 0.28 -15.61 0.59
N PHE A 75 0.04 -14.31 0.45
CA PHE A 75 -0.82 -13.54 1.35
C PHE A 75 -2.23 -13.24 0.80
N LYS A 76 -2.59 -13.69 -0.41
CA LYS A 76 -3.87 -13.37 -1.07
C LYS A 76 -5.12 -13.77 -0.26
N ASP A 77 -5.03 -14.87 0.48
CA ASP A 77 -6.14 -15.45 1.24
C ASP A 77 -6.05 -15.19 2.76
N TYR A 78 -5.04 -14.44 3.20
CA TYR A 78 -4.88 -14.14 4.62
C TYR A 78 -5.84 -13.05 5.08
N ASP A 79 -6.43 -13.24 6.26
CA ASP A 79 -7.18 -12.21 6.95
C ASP A 79 -6.21 -11.31 7.72
N PHE A 80 -6.20 -10.02 7.37
CA PHE A 80 -5.50 -8.99 8.13
C PHE A 80 -6.50 -8.17 8.93
N PRO A 81 -6.15 -7.72 10.15
CA PRO A 81 -7.04 -6.88 10.94
C PRO A 81 -7.27 -5.55 10.26
N SER A 82 -8.50 -5.06 10.25
CA SER A 82 -8.89 -3.78 9.68
C SER A 82 -9.73 -2.96 10.67
N GLY A 83 -9.51 -1.63 10.68
CA GLY A 83 -10.30 -0.68 11.45
C GLY A 83 -9.59 -0.10 12.67
N LYS A 84 -10.09 1.06 13.15
CA LYS A 84 -9.50 1.89 14.22
C LYS A 84 -9.36 1.18 15.58
N ASN A 85 -10.07 0.09 15.79
CA ASN A 85 -10.01 -0.71 17.02
C ASN A 85 -9.59 -2.13 16.67
N TRP A 86 -8.34 -2.43 16.86
CA TRP A 86 -7.75 -3.75 16.74
C TRP A 86 -8.35 -4.76 17.76
N VAL A 87 -9.35 -4.34 18.52
CA VAL A 87 -10.03 -5.11 19.55
C VAL A 87 -11.48 -5.29 19.17
N GLY A 88 -11.82 -6.43 18.60
CA GLY A 88 -13.14 -7.06 18.79
C GLY A 88 -14.24 -6.88 17.74
N LYS A 89 -14.18 -5.97 16.74
CA LYS A 89 -15.21 -5.85 15.67
C LYS A 89 -14.62 -5.37 14.36
N THR A 90 -13.85 -6.20 13.70
CA THR A 90 -13.21 -5.83 12.43
C THR A 90 -13.89 -6.52 11.26
N LYS A 91 -14.40 -5.73 10.30
CA LYS A 91 -14.61 -6.24 8.96
C LYS A 91 -13.22 -6.44 8.34
N THR A 92 -12.77 -7.67 8.25
CA THR A 92 -11.53 -8.03 7.54
C THR A 92 -11.82 -8.11 6.06
N LYS A 93 -11.05 -7.40 5.24
CA LYS A 93 -10.89 -7.78 3.83
C LYS A 93 -9.77 -8.78 3.74
N LYS A 94 -9.95 -9.80 2.91
CA LYS A 94 -8.94 -10.83 2.69
C LYS A 94 -7.79 -10.29 1.85
N GLY A 95 -6.60 -10.74 2.22
CA GLY A 95 -5.43 -10.68 1.38
C GLY A 95 -4.64 -9.37 1.45
N PHE A 96 -3.45 -9.50 0.90
CA PHE A 96 -2.53 -8.44 0.60
C PHE A 96 -2.72 -8.02 -0.86
N GLN A 97 -2.68 -6.71 -1.12
CA GLN A 97 -2.88 -6.13 -2.45
C GLN A 97 -1.65 -5.33 -2.88
N VAL A 98 -1.40 -5.27 -4.19
CA VAL A 98 -0.39 -4.38 -4.76
C VAL A 98 -1.10 -3.36 -5.65
N PHE A 99 -0.80 -2.08 -5.42
CA PHE A 99 -1.22 -0.96 -6.25
C PHE A 99 0.01 -0.45 -6.99
N SER A 100 0.14 -0.84 -8.26
CA SER A 100 1.33 -0.57 -9.07
C SER A 100 1.21 0.74 -9.83
N VAL A 101 2.17 1.64 -9.63
CA VAL A 101 2.27 2.95 -10.29
C VAL A 101 3.46 2.94 -11.24
N SER A 102 3.21 3.00 -12.53
CA SER A 102 4.27 2.95 -13.53
C SER A 102 4.70 4.34 -13.99
N LEU A 103 6.02 4.54 -14.06
CA LEU A 103 6.67 5.72 -14.62
C LEU A 103 7.08 5.50 -16.10
N ASP A 104 6.28 4.78 -16.85
CA ASP A 104 6.51 4.58 -18.28
C ASP A 104 6.08 5.82 -19.10
N ARG A 105 6.66 5.97 -20.31
CA ARG A 105 6.19 6.92 -21.33
C ARG A 105 5.30 6.24 -22.36
N SER A 106 5.43 4.93 -22.50
CA SER A 106 4.78 4.15 -23.55
C SER A 106 3.78 3.18 -22.93
N ALA A 107 2.51 3.35 -23.27
CA ALA A 107 1.46 2.43 -22.86
C ALA A 107 1.72 1.00 -23.35
N SER A 108 2.26 0.84 -24.56
CA SER A 108 2.57 -0.48 -25.12
C SER A 108 3.69 -1.19 -24.34
N SER A 109 4.78 -0.47 -23.99
CA SER A 109 5.87 -1.01 -23.19
C SER A 109 5.41 -1.41 -21.78
N TRP A 110 4.63 -0.55 -21.14
CA TRP A 110 4.02 -0.81 -19.84
C TRP A 110 3.13 -2.07 -19.85
N LYS A 111 2.14 -2.13 -20.77
CA LYS A 111 1.26 -3.30 -20.94
C LYS A 111 2.04 -4.58 -21.24
N LYS A 112 3.05 -4.50 -22.10
CA LYS A 112 3.92 -5.63 -22.42
C LYS A 112 4.68 -6.13 -21.19
N ALA A 113 5.21 -5.21 -20.37
CA ALA A 113 5.95 -5.56 -19.16
C ALA A 113 5.04 -6.23 -18.10
N ILE A 114 3.82 -5.71 -17.86
CA ILE A 114 2.83 -6.33 -16.99
C ILE A 114 2.59 -7.80 -17.41
N LYS A 115 2.36 -8.03 -18.71
CA LYS A 115 2.13 -9.38 -19.25
C LYS A 115 3.36 -10.29 -19.10
N GLN A 116 4.53 -9.79 -19.44
CA GLN A 116 5.79 -10.53 -19.37
C GLN A 116 6.15 -10.94 -17.95
N ASP A 117 5.97 -10.04 -17.00
CA ASP A 117 6.25 -10.30 -15.58
C ASP A 117 5.10 -11.01 -14.88
N LYS A 118 3.97 -11.29 -15.57
CA LYS A 118 2.78 -11.97 -14.99
C LYS A 118 2.22 -11.24 -13.77
N LEU A 119 2.14 -9.91 -13.81
CA LEU A 119 1.58 -9.10 -12.73
C LEU A 119 0.04 -9.17 -12.81
N ASN A 120 -0.55 -10.24 -12.26
CA ASN A 120 -1.95 -10.61 -12.46
C ASN A 120 -2.93 -9.88 -11.51
N TRP A 121 -2.52 -8.85 -10.77
CA TRP A 121 -3.44 -8.01 -10.01
C TRP A 121 -4.00 -6.89 -10.88
N PRO A 122 -5.23 -6.38 -10.60
CA PRO A 122 -5.89 -5.39 -11.48
C PRO A 122 -5.49 -3.93 -11.20
N TRP A 123 -4.75 -3.67 -10.14
CA TRP A 123 -4.50 -2.33 -9.61
C TRP A 123 -3.23 -1.72 -10.21
N HIS A 124 -3.26 -1.41 -11.50
CA HIS A 124 -2.17 -0.78 -12.25
C HIS A 124 -2.59 0.57 -12.77
N ILE A 125 -1.79 1.62 -12.53
CA ILE A 125 -1.98 2.94 -13.13
C ILE A 125 -0.68 3.47 -13.73
N SER A 126 -0.81 4.37 -14.72
CA SER A 126 0.28 5.19 -15.23
C SER A 126 -0.32 6.45 -15.87
N ASP A 127 0.33 7.59 -15.68
CA ASP A 127 0.03 8.84 -16.40
C ASP A 127 0.87 9.00 -17.65
N LEU A 128 1.77 8.06 -17.91
CA LEU A 128 2.69 8.01 -19.06
C LEU A 128 3.61 9.23 -19.19
N LYS A 129 3.87 9.92 -18.08
CA LYS A 129 4.68 11.15 -18.03
C LYS A 129 6.13 10.94 -17.57
N TRP A 130 6.55 9.67 -17.36
CA TRP A 130 7.88 9.31 -16.89
C TRP A 130 8.20 10.00 -15.55
N TRP A 131 9.36 10.68 -15.45
CA TRP A 131 9.76 11.41 -14.24
C TRP A 131 8.93 12.70 -14.00
N ASN A 132 8.16 13.16 -14.99
CA ASN A 132 7.21 14.26 -14.83
C ASN A 132 5.84 13.76 -14.33
N SER A 133 5.77 12.53 -13.84
CA SER A 133 4.55 11.93 -13.30
C SER A 133 4.04 12.71 -12.10
N ASP A 134 2.74 13.05 -12.14
CA ASP A 134 2.04 13.66 -11.01
C ASP A 134 2.04 12.72 -9.79
N TYR A 135 1.96 11.40 -10.02
CA TYR A 135 2.03 10.39 -8.96
C TYR A 135 3.41 10.37 -8.29
N ALA A 136 4.48 10.45 -9.09
CA ALA A 136 5.84 10.54 -8.57
C ALA A 136 6.06 11.81 -7.75
N SER A 137 5.53 12.93 -8.20
CA SER A 137 5.58 14.21 -7.49
C SER A 137 4.85 14.15 -6.14
N ILE A 138 3.61 13.65 -6.12
CA ILE A 138 2.79 13.51 -4.90
C ILE A 138 3.50 12.64 -3.85
N TYR A 139 4.13 11.54 -4.27
CA TYR A 139 4.85 10.61 -3.38
C TYR A 139 6.32 10.96 -3.20
N LYS A 140 6.81 12.05 -3.81
CA LYS A 140 8.20 12.53 -3.75
C LYS A 140 9.20 11.47 -4.22
N ILE A 141 8.85 10.72 -5.28
CA ILE A 141 9.68 9.67 -5.85
C ILE A 141 10.81 10.28 -6.63
N THR A 142 12.05 9.97 -6.26
CA THR A 142 13.28 10.42 -6.93
C THR A 142 14.06 9.28 -7.59
N SER A 143 13.72 8.04 -7.22
CA SER A 143 14.33 6.83 -7.78
C SER A 143 13.33 5.66 -7.73
N ILE A 144 13.51 4.66 -8.59
CA ILE A 144 12.74 3.42 -8.56
C ILE A 144 13.67 2.20 -8.59
N PRO A 145 13.24 1.08 -7.97
CA PRO A 145 11.95 0.85 -7.32
C PRO A 145 11.84 1.58 -5.97
N GLU A 146 10.65 2.11 -5.66
CA GLU A 146 10.31 2.64 -4.34
C GLU A 146 8.89 2.20 -3.99
N ASN A 147 8.64 1.89 -2.70
CA ASN A 147 7.30 1.45 -2.29
C ASN A 147 6.94 1.89 -0.87
N PHE A 148 5.63 1.86 -0.61
CA PHE A 148 5.00 2.23 0.64
C PHE A 148 4.01 1.12 1.02
N LEU A 149 4.21 0.50 2.18
CA LEU A 149 3.24 -0.45 2.72
C LEU A 149 2.21 0.30 3.56
N LEU A 150 0.95 0.13 3.20
CA LEU A 150 -0.19 0.72 3.88
C LEU A 150 -0.94 -0.32 4.69
N ASP A 151 -1.38 0.08 5.89
CA ASP A 151 -2.34 -0.69 6.66
C ASP A 151 -3.77 -0.57 6.08
N PRO A 152 -4.76 -1.31 6.60
CA PRO A 152 -6.14 -1.27 6.12
C PRO A 152 -6.82 0.10 6.19
N ASP A 153 -6.36 0.98 7.06
CA ASP A 153 -6.86 2.37 7.15
C ASP A 153 -6.17 3.31 6.14
N GLY A 154 -5.16 2.80 5.40
CA GLY A 154 -4.37 3.54 4.42
C GLY A 154 -3.24 4.34 5.02
N ARG A 155 -2.81 3.99 6.21
CA ARG A 155 -1.66 4.59 6.87
C ARG A 155 -0.37 3.90 6.43
N ILE A 156 0.65 4.67 6.14
CA ILE A 156 1.97 4.16 5.79
C ILE A 156 2.60 3.54 7.05
N VAL A 157 2.88 2.25 7.00
CA VAL A 157 3.48 1.49 8.10
C VAL A 157 4.93 1.10 7.85
N ALA A 158 5.34 1.06 6.58
CA ALA A 158 6.73 0.83 6.19
C ALA A 158 6.99 1.38 4.78
N LYS A 159 8.26 1.52 4.42
CA LYS A 159 8.71 2.01 3.10
C LYS A 159 9.89 1.16 2.62
N ASN A 160 10.06 1.13 1.29
CA ASN A 160 11.24 0.55 0.65
C ASN A 160 11.51 -0.93 1.03
N LEU A 161 10.43 -1.71 1.17
CA LEU A 161 10.51 -3.14 1.44
C LEU A 161 10.85 -3.92 0.17
N ARG A 162 11.72 -4.94 0.31
CA ARG A 162 12.17 -5.81 -0.79
C ARG A 162 12.19 -7.26 -0.34
N GLY A 163 11.77 -8.17 -1.24
CA GLY A 163 11.83 -9.61 -1.01
C GLY A 163 11.32 -10.02 0.37
N LYS A 164 12.11 -10.81 1.10
CA LYS A 164 11.74 -11.30 2.44
C LYS A 164 11.42 -10.23 3.48
N ALA A 165 11.93 -8.99 3.33
CA ALA A 165 11.61 -7.92 4.27
C ALA A 165 10.12 -7.56 4.23
N LEU A 166 9.50 -7.59 3.05
CA LEU A 166 8.05 -7.39 2.89
C LEU A 166 7.27 -8.52 3.57
N ASP A 167 7.63 -9.77 3.30
CA ASP A 167 6.98 -10.94 3.90
C ASP A 167 7.07 -10.89 5.43
N ASN A 168 8.24 -10.57 5.99
CA ASN A 168 8.44 -10.48 7.43
C ASN A 168 7.58 -9.40 8.09
N VAL A 169 7.36 -8.28 7.43
CA VAL A 169 6.49 -7.21 7.94
C VAL A 169 5.02 -7.67 7.90
N LEU A 170 4.55 -8.26 6.81
CA LEU A 170 3.19 -8.79 6.69
C LEU A 170 2.91 -9.89 7.72
N GLU A 171 3.85 -10.81 7.94
CA GLU A 171 3.73 -11.85 8.97
C GLU A 171 3.59 -11.28 10.39
N LYS A 172 4.33 -10.21 10.74
CA LYS A 172 4.18 -9.54 12.04
C LYS A 172 2.77 -9.02 12.26
N TYR A 173 2.14 -8.46 11.23
CA TYR A 173 0.76 -7.98 11.32
C TYR A 173 -0.24 -9.12 11.44
N ARG A 174 -0.01 -10.22 10.75
CA ARG A 174 -0.81 -11.43 10.86
C ARG A 174 -0.76 -12.03 12.27
N PHE A 175 0.43 -12.12 12.86
CA PHE A 175 0.63 -12.68 14.21
C PHE A 175 -0.08 -11.85 15.29
N LYS A 176 0.00 -10.54 15.24
CA LYS A 176 -0.71 -9.64 16.15
C LYS A 176 -2.22 -9.87 16.12
N ALA A 177 -2.80 -10.00 14.92
CA ALA A 177 -4.21 -10.29 14.74
C ALA A 177 -4.68 -11.57 15.43
N ASN A 178 -3.85 -12.61 15.44
CA ASN A 178 -4.18 -13.89 16.05
C ASN A 178 -4.05 -13.86 17.59
N LEU A 179 -3.19 -13.04 18.15
CA LEU A 179 -3.06 -12.87 19.60
C LEU A 179 -4.25 -12.11 20.18
N ASP A 180 -4.76 -11.10 19.47
CA ASP A 180 -5.91 -10.30 19.90
C ASP A 180 -7.25 -11.08 19.79
N LYS A 181 -7.33 -12.10 18.92
CA LYS A 181 -8.48 -13.01 18.81
C LYS A 181 -8.57 -14.04 19.97
N LYS A 182 -7.50 -14.24 20.72
CA LYS A 182 -7.44 -15.21 21.84
C LYS A 182 -7.67 -14.58 23.22
N ARG A 183 -7.89 -13.27 23.28
CA ARG A 183 -8.29 -12.54 24.51
C ARG A 183 -9.74 -12.12 24.42
#